data_6aedbc5d27b6a654fc463a4f2ab5c81e
#
_entry.id   6aedbc5d27b6a654fc463a4f2ab5c81e
#
_cell.length_a   1.000
_cell.length_b   1.000
_cell.length_c   1.000
_cell.angle_alpha   90.00
_cell.angle_beta   90.00
_cell.angle_gamma   90.00
#
_symmetry.space_group_name_H-M   'P 1'
#
loop_
_entity.id
_entity.type
_entity.pdbx_description
1 polymer ?
#
loop_
_entity_poly.entity_id
_entity_poly.type
_entity_poly.pdbx_seq_one_letter_code
_entity_poly.pdbx_strand_id
1 'polypeptide(L)' 'MMPKTRTNLSDDSFIDMLYMTNDSGFTARYFYKLINNGEFPAPIKFGRMSRWLLRDYSEWKTRHIEKRDSKCI' A
#
# COMPACT_ATOMS: atom_id res chain seq x y z
N MET A 1 -1.37 -24.58 -12.46
CA MET A 1 -1.46 -24.32 -12.11
C MET A 1 -1.56 -23.83 -11.50
N MET A 2 -1.71 -23.41 -11.21
CA MET A 2 -1.91 -22.94 -10.59
C MET A 2 -2.16 -22.24 -10.07
N PRO A 3 -2.41 -22.07 -9.80
CA PRO A 3 -2.90 -21.30 -9.30
C PRO A 3 -2.72 -20.41 -8.80
N LYS A 4 -2.70 -20.01 -8.71
CA LYS A 4 -2.56 -19.23 -8.32
C LYS A 4 -2.87 -18.60 -7.61
N THR A 5 -3.15 -18.62 -7.32
CA THR A 5 -3.49 -18.08 -6.82
C THR A 5 -3.87 -17.54 -6.05
N ARG A 6 -4.28 -17.51 -5.73
CA ARG A 6 -4.96 -17.02 -5.06
C ARG A 6 -4.68 -16.53 -3.84
N THR A 7 -4.37 -16.97 -3.07
CA THR A 7 -4.10 -16.58 -1.73
C THR A 7 -2.85 -15.78 -1.58
N ASN A 8 -1.93 -15.96 -2.47
CA ASN A 8 -0.67 -15.25 -2.39
C ASN A 8 -0.66 -14.08 -3.31
N LEU A 9 -0.43 -12.89 -2.74
CA LEU A 9 -0.25 -11.71 -3.53
C LEU A 9 1.22 -11.55 -3.83
N SER A 10 1.55 -11.32 -5.08
CA SER A 10 2.92 -11.04 -5.45
C SER A 10 3.15 -9.54 -5.37
N ASP A 11 4.42 -9.14 -5.41
CA ASP A 11 4.77 -7.73 -5.37
C ASP A 11 4.15 -6.94 -6.51
N ASP A 12 3.85 -7.61 -7.61
CA ASP A 12 3.24 -6.96 -8.76
C ASP A 12 1.73 -6.91 -8.71
N SER A 13 1.13 -7.43 -7.66
CA SER A 13 -0.32 -7.42 -7.54
C SER A 13 -0.83 -6.01 -7.34
N PHE A 14 -2.02 -5.75 -7.86
CA PHE A 14 -2.70 -4.48 -7.64
C PHE A 14 -3.56 -4.60 -6.40
N ILE A 15 -3.52 -3.56 -5.59
CA ILE A 15 -4.36 -3.48 -4.39
C ILE A 15 -5.15 -2.19 -4.46
N ASP A 16 -6.27 -2.16 -3.72
CA ASP A 16 -7.11 -0.97 -3.71
C ASP A 16 -7.08 -0.34 -2.33
N MET A 17 -7.80 0.76 -2.21
CA MET A 17 -7.84 1.49 -0.95
C MET A 17 -8.41 0.63 0.17
N LEU A 18 -9.39 -0.20 -0.14
CA LEU A 18 -9.98 -1.07 0.87
C LEU A 18 -8.95 -2.03 1.45
N TYR A 19 -8.13 -2.60 0.57
CA TYR A 19 -7.07 -3.49 1.03
C TYR A 19 -6.14 -2.76 2.00
N MET A 20 -5.71 -1.55 1.60
CA MET A 20 -4.75 -0.80 2.41
C MET A 20 -5.35 -0.38 3.75
N THR A 21 -6.60 0.03 3.75
CA THR A 21 -7.23 0.44 5.01
C THR A 21 -7.43 -0.74 5.95
N ASN A 22 -7.81 -1.88 5.40
CA ASN A 22 -7.98 -3.08 6.21
C ASN A 22 -6.66 -3.59 6.76
N ASP A 23 -5.62 -3.55 5.95
CA ASP A 23 -4.31 -4.05 6.37
C ASP A 23 -3.67 -3.15 7.41
N SER A 24 -3.78 -1.84 7.22
CA SER A 24 -3.06 -0.88 8.06
C SER A 24 -3.88 -0.37 9.24
N GLY A 25 -5.19 -0.39 9.12
CA GLY A 25 -6.05 0.21 10.12
C GLY A 25 -6.23 1.70 9.95
N PHE A 26 -5.60 2.30 8.96
CA PHE A 26 -5.76 3.72 8.69
C PHE A 26 -6.98 3.94 7.81
N THR A 27 -7.44 5.19 7.75
CA THR A 27 -8.59 5.54 6.94
C THR A 27 -8.15 5.92 5.52
N ALA A 28 -9.11 5.85 4.59
CA ALA A 28 -8.85 6.31 3.23
C ALA A 28 -8.45 7.77 3.22
N ARG A 29 -9.09 8.56 4.07
CA ARG A 29 -8.78 9.98 4.15
C ARG A 29 -7.31 10.22 4.52
N TYR A 30 -6.80 9.42 5.43
CA TYR A 30 -5.40 9.54 5.84
C TYR A 30 -4.47 9.23 4.67
N PHE A 31 -4.76 8.18 3.91
CA PHE A 31 -3.93 7.84 2.76
C PHE A 31 -3.96 8.95 1.71
N TYR A 32 -5.13 9.52 1.45
CA TYR A 32 -5.21 10.60 0.46
C TYR A 32 -4.44 11.83 0.93
N LYS A 33 -4.43 12.07 2.22
CA LYS A 33 -3.64 13.16 2.76
C LYS A 33 -2.16 12.93 2.51
N LEU A 34 -1.70 11.71 2.74
CA LEU A 34 -0.30 11.36 2.48
C LEU A 34 0.04 11.50 1.01
N ILE A 35 -0.86 11.09 0.13
CA ILE A 35 -0.63 11.22 -1.30
C ILE A 35 -0.47 12.69 -1.68
N ASN A 36 -1.34 13.54 -1.17
CA ASN A 36 -1.27 14.98 -1.44
C ASN A 36 0.02 15.60 -0.94
N ASN A 37 0.56 15.06 0.13
CA ASN A 37 1.81 15.59 0.71
C ASN A 37 3.05 14.98 0.08
N GLY A 38 2.89 14.04 -0.84
CA GLY A 38 4.03 13.38 -1.46
C GLY A 38 4.65 12.32 -0.59
N GLU A 39 3.94 11.85 0.43
CA GLU A 39 4.48 10.88 1.38
C GLU A 39 4.02 9.47 1.12
N PHE A 40 3.18 9.28 0.13
CA PHE A 40 2.68 7.97 -0.24
C PHE A 40 2.52 7.95 -1.75
N PRO A 41 2.81 6.82 -2.41
CA PRO A 41 2.75 6.76 -3.87
C PRO A 41 1.37 7.10 -4.41
N ALA A 42 1.34 7.81 -5.53
CA ALA A 42 0.09 8.12 -6.19
C ALA A 42 -0.49 6.86 -6.81
N PRO A 43 -1.81 6.78 -6.93
CA PRO A 43 -2.43 5.60 -7.50
C PRO A 43 -2.23 5.52 -9.00
N ILE A 44 -2.29 4.29 -9.50
CA ILE A 44 -2.37 4.03 -10.92
C ILE A 44 -3.85 4.07 -11.26
N LYS A 45 -4.21 4.86 -12.27
CA LYS A 45 -5.62 5.03 -12.61
C LYS A 45 -6.02 4.09 -13.74
N PHE A 46 -7.11 3.39 -13.52
CA PHE A 46 -7.75 2.59 -14.55
C PHE A 46 -9.14 3.18 -14.75
N GLY A 47 -9.24 4.19 -15.61
CA GLY A 47 -10.49 4.91 -15.71
C GLY A 47 -10.80 5.60 -14.40
N ARG A 48 -11.87 5.20 -13.76
CA ARG A 48 -12.27 5.77 -12.47
C ARG A 48 -11.69 5.05 -11.28
N MET A 49 -11.08 3.91 -11.54
CA MET A 49 -10.58 3.09 -10.44
C MET A 49 -9.13 3.43 -10.14
N SER A 50 -8.82 3.43 -8.87
CA SER A 50 -7.47 3.69 -8.41
C SER A 50 -6.90 2.41 -7.81
N ARG A 51 -5.68 2.10 -8.19
CA ARG A 51 -5.00 0.91 -7.66
C ARG A 51 -3.56 1.27 -7.36
N TRP A 52 -2.96 0.49 -6.49
CA TRP A 52 -1.55 0.65 -6.14
C TRP A 52 -0.88 -0.69 -6.32
N LEU A 53 0.43 -0.68 -6.54
CA LEU A 53 1.17 -1.93 -6.55
C LEU A 53 1.43 -2.35 -5.10
N LEU A 54 1.31 -3.64 -4.84
CA LEU A 54 1.56 -4.14 -3.50
C LEU A 54 2.97 -3.81 -3.05
N ARG A 55 3.95 -3.89 -3.94
CA ARG A 55 5.33 -3.60 -3.54
C ARG A 55 5.50 -2.15 -3.10
N ASP A 56 4.81 -1.21 -3.74
CA ASP A 56 4.90 0.18 -3.34
C ASP A 56 4.36 0.38 -1.92
N TYR A 57 3.25 -0.26 -1.65
CA TYR A 57 2.66 -0.20 -0.32
C TYR A 57 3.57 -0.88 0.71
N SER A 58 4.13 -2.02 0.35
CA SER A 58 5.01 -2.75 1.25
C SER A 58 6.28 -1.97 1.56
N GLU A 59 6.84 -1.29 0.57
CA GLU A 59 8.01 -0.46 0.79
C GLU A 59 7.71 0.70 1.71
N TRP A 60 6.54 1.30 1.53
CA TRP A 60 6.13 2.39 2.40
C TRP A 60 6.04 1.90 3.86
N LYS A 61 5.43 0.73 4.06
CA LYS A 61 5.34 0.17 5.40
C LYS A 61 6.73 -0.12 5.97
N THR A 62 7.57 -0.71 5.17
CA THR A 62 8.91 -1.08 5.62
C THR A 62 9.71 0.14 6.06
N ARG A 63 9.62 1.22 5.31
CA ARG A 63 10.33 2.44 5.68
C ARG A 63 9.86 2.97 7.03
N HIS A 64 8.58 2.89 7.30
CA HIS A 64 8.07 3.35 8.59
C HIS A 64 8.48 2.44 9.72
N ILE A 65 8.49 1.14 9.47
CA ILE A 65 8.93 0.18 10.47
C ILE A 65 10.40 0.39 10.79
N GLU A 66 11.22 0.59 9.79
CA GLU A 66 12.64 0.80 9.99
C GLU A 66 12.93 2.08 10.74
N LYS A 67 12.18 3.12 10.44
CA LYS A 67 12.32 4.36 11.18
C LYS A 67 12.03 4.18 12.65
N ARG A 68 10.97 3.44 12.95
CA ARG A 68 10.63 3.19 14.35
C ARG A 68 11.73 2.41 15.03
N ASP A 69 12.25 1.39 14.36
CA ASP A 69 13.29 0.56 14.93
C ASP A 69 14.53 1.37 15.21
N SER A 70 14.88 2.28 14.31
CA SER A 70 16.04 3.13 14.53
C SER A 70 15.87 4.02 15.72
N LYS A 71 14.65 4.45 15.98
CA LYS A 71 14.39 5.36 17.07
C LYS A 71 14.25 4.69 18.40
N CYS A 72 13.86 3.46 18.38
CA CYS A 72 13.52 2.76 19.61
C CYS A 72 14.71 2.20 20.36
N ILE A 73 15.84 2.44 19.89
CA ILE A 73 16.99 1.83 20.54
C ILE A 73 17.33 2.40 21.87
#